data_b063a2569c90544494e7ccfeec600910
#
_entry.id   b063a2569c90544494e7ccfeec600910
#
_cell.length_a   1.000
_cell.length_b   1.000
_cell.length_c   1.000
_cell.angle_alpha   90.00
_cell.angle_beta   90.00
_cell.angle_gamma   90.00
#
_symmetry.space_group_name_H-M   'P 1'
#
loop_
_entity.id
_entity.type
_entity.pdbx_description
1 polymer ?
#
loop_
_entity_poly.entity_id
_entity_poly.type
_entity_poly.pdbx_seq_one_letter_code
_entity_poly.pdbx_strand_id
1 'polypeptide(L)'
;MMLLNIQTNNYMKFFISIYLLFFSFFIFSQDDEKVIKNIFDTTMTPSSSYELLDFLSNEIGHRLSGSLGAERAVEWGRSELSKIGFDKVWLQEVMVPKWVRGPKEFALIETQPGITFNVDLCALGGSVATPSVGIKSNVVEVKSFEELKILGKKEVDGKIVFFNRPMQPNLVSTFQAYGEAVDQRVNGAAEAIKYGAIGVIVRSMNLRLDDNPHTGTMSYGNLPPSKQIPAAAISTNAAEKLSKLLKITPNLKFLFRQQCKTYKDVKSYNVIAELKGSEFPDEIILVGGHLDSWDLGDGSHDDGAGIVQSMDIINIFSITRKKVS
;
A
#
# COMPACT_ATOMS: atom_id res chain seq x y z
N MET A 1 28.80 25.29 -71.88
CA MET A 1 28.90 23.89 -71.37
C MET A 1 29.53 23.73 -69.97
N MET A 2 30.26 24.73 -69.46
CA MET A 2 30.99 24.60 -68.18
C MET A 2 30.16 24.99 -66.91
N LEU A 3 29.11 25.80 -67.07
CA LEU A 3 28.24 26.21 -65.93
C LEU A 3 27.20 25.15 -65.48
N LEU A 4 26.77 24.25 -66.38
CA LEU A 4 25.85 23.16 -66.06
C LEU A 4 26.46 22.08 -65.16
N ASN A 5 27.77 21.83 -65.32
CA ASN A 5 28.47 20.82 -64.54
C ASN A 5 28.71 21.21 -63.06
N ILE A 6 28.79 22.49 -62.74
CA ILE A 6 28.98 22.99 -61.36
C ILE A 6 27.67 22.91 -60.56
N GLN A 7 26.54 23.20 -61.22
CA GLN A 7 25.25 23.14 -60.59
C GLN A 7 24.81 21.69 -60.26
N THR A 8 25.01 20.75 -61.19
CA THR A 8 24.70 19.34 -60.98
C THR A 8 25.55 18.73 -59.87
N ASN A 9 26.80 19.16 -59.72
CA ASN A 9 27.71 18.66 -58.66
C ASN A 9 27.27 19.14 -57.25
N ASN A 10 26.71 20.33 -57.12
CA ASN A 10 26.20 20.86 -55.86
C ASN A 10 24.86 20.21 -55.42
N TYR A 11 23.95 19.94 -56.36
CA TYR A 11 22.71 19.22 -56.07
C TYR A 11 23.02 17.76 -55.71
N MET A 12 23.94 17.11 -56.40
CA MET A 12 24.35 15.76 -56.09
C MET A 12 25.00 15.65 -54.70
N LYS A 13 25.83 16.62 -54.31
CA LYS A 13 26.40 16.68 -52.94
C LYS A 13 25.34 16.91 -51.89
N PHE A 14 24.37 17.78 -52.17
CA PHE A 14 23.22 18.07 -51.26
C PHE A 14 22.38 16.79 -51.06
N PHE A 15 22.02 16.07 -52.13
CA PHE A 15 21.26 14.82 -52.01
C PHE A 15 22.04 13.72 -51.33
N ILE A 16 23.33 13.61 -51.54
CA ILE A 16 24.22 12.64 -50.82
C ILE A 16 24.27 13.00 -49.31
N SER A 17 24.37 14.29 -48.95
CA SER A 17 24.37 14.72 -47.57
C SER A 17 23.03 14.45 -46.88
N ILE A 18 21.89 14.65 -47.52
CA ILE A 18 20.58 14.31 -47.01
C ILE A 18 20.44 12.78 -46.86
N TYR A 19 20.89 12.00 -47.82
CA TYR A 19 20.86 10.54 -47.76
C TYR A 19 21.70 10.00 -46.63
N LEU A 20 22.90 10.53 -46.40
CA LEU A 20 23.76 10.19 -45.27
C LEU A 20 23.15 10.58 -43.89
N LEU A 21 22.43 11.73 -43.84
CA LEU A 21 21.73 12.12 -42.63
C LEU A 21 20.57 11.18 -42.30
N PHE A 22 19.77 10.78 -43.29
CA PHE A 22 18.72 9.80 -43.10
C PHE A 22 19.26 8.40 -42.74
N PHE A 23 20.39 8.01 -43.29
CA PHE A 23 21.01 6.71 -42.99
C PHE A 23 21.51 6.62 -41.54
N SER A 24 21.99 7.75 -40.96
CA SER A 24 22.42 7.79 -39.56
C SER A 24 21.25 7.60 -38.59
N PHE A 25 20.07 8.09 -38.90
CA PHE A 25 18.87 7.88 -38.05
C PHE A 25 18.44 6.39 -38.00
N PHE A 26 18.59 5.64 -39.09
CA PHE A 26 18.23 4.22 -39.13
C PHE A 26 19.19 3.32 -38.31
N ILE A 27 20.46 3.70 -38.19
CA ILE A 27 21.44 2.91 -37.44
C ILE A 27 21.17 2.98 -35.93
N PHE A 28 20.82 4.15 -35.38
CA PHE A 28 20.44 4.29 -33.98
C PHE A 28 19.17 3.50 -33.62
N SER A 29 18.17 3.53 -34.50
CA SER A 29 16.92 2.78 -34.29
C SER A 29 17.09 1.27 -34.27
N GLN A 30 18.04 0.71 -35.01
CA GLN A 30 18.29 -0.75 -35.02
C GLN A 30 18.99 -1.24 -33.75
N ASP A 31 19.84 -0.42 -33.16
CA ASP A 31 20.53 -0.80 -31.90
C ASP A 31 19.57 -0.77 -30.72
N ASP A 32 18.69 0.24 -30.64
CA ASP A 32 17.64 0.33 -29.61
C ASP A 32 16.66 -0.85 -29.71
N GLU A 33 16.24 -1.24 -30.92
CA GLU A 33 15.37 -2.38 -31.14
C GLU A 33 16.00 -3.70 -30.63
N LYS A 34 17.28 -3.92 -30.88
CA LYS A 34 17.99 -5.08 -30.37
C LYS A 34 18.10 -5.08 -28.84
N VAL A 35 18.37 -3.92 -28.23
CA VAL A 35 18.46 -3.77 -26.78
C VAL A 35 17.10 -4.07 -26.15
N ILE A 36 16.03 -3.45 -26.65
CA ILE A 36 14.66 -3.67 -26.19
C ILE A 36 14.26 -5.13 -26.34
N LYS A 37 14.54 -5.74 -27.51
CA LYS A 37 14.26 -7.17 -27.72
C LYS A 37 15.02 -8.06 -26.74
N ASN A 38 16.29 -7.78 -26.48
CA ASN A 38 17.11 -8.56 -25.55
C ASN A 38 16.59 -8.43 -24.10
N ILE A 39 16.17 -7.23 -23.68
CA ILE A 39 15.50 -7.00 -22.39
C ILE A 39 14.23 -7.85 -22.31
N PHE A 40 13.37 -7.77 -23.34
CA PHE A 40 12.13 -8.53 -23.40
C PHE A 40 12.36 -10.03 -23.35
N ASP A 41 13.24 -10.56 -24.19
CA ASP A 41 13.58 -11.99 -24.24
C ASP A 41 14.15 -12.46 -22.89
N THR A 42 14.95 -11.63 -22.22
CA THR A 42 15.52 -11.94 -20.91
C THR A 42 14.44 -11.97 -19.83
N THR A 43 13.52 -11.01 -19.85
CA THR A 43 12.41 -10.92 -18.89
C THR A 43 11.42 -12.09 -19.03
N MET A 44 11.23 -12.60 -20.25
CA MET A 44 10.34 -13.74 -20.52
C MET A 44 10.96 -15.10 -20.18
N THR A 45 12.22 -15.15 -19.78
CA THR A 45 12.81 -16.38 -19.23
C THR A 45 12.43 -16.52 -17.75
N PRO A 46 12.40 -17.75 -17.19
CA PRO A 46 12.19 -17.92 -15.75
C PRO A 46 13.19 -17.06 -14.95
N SER A 47 12.67 -16.08 -14.21
CA SER A 47 13.46 -15.25 -13.31
C SER A 47 13.32 -15.78 -11.87
N SER A 48 14.22 -15.37 -10.98
CA SER A 48 14.13 -15.68 -9.55
C SER A 48 13.07 -14.87 -8.81
N SER A 49 12.32 -14.01 -9.51
CA SER A 49 11.35 -13.09 -8.87
C SER A 49 10.26 -13.84 -8.12
N TYR A 50 9.80 -14.99 -8.66
CA TYR A 50 8.78 -15.78 -7.98
C TYR A 50 9.33 -16.43 -6.70
N GLU A 51 10.54 -17.03 -6.75
CA GLU A 51 11.18 -17.60 -5.57
C GLU A 51 11.50 -16.53 -4.51
N LEU A 52 11.92 -15.34 -4.93
CA LEU A 52 12.15 -14.21 -4.02
C LEU A 52 10.83 -13.77 -3.36
N LEU A 53 9.75 -13.69 -4.12
CA LEU A 53 8.42 -13.35 -3.60
C LEU A 53 7.89 -14.44 -2.66
N ASP A 54 8.06 -15.70 -3.02
CA ASP A 54 7.67 -16.84 -2.21
C ASP A 54 8.39 -16.82 -0.86
N PHE A 55 9.71 -16.63 -0.85
CA PHE A 55 10.48 -16.50 0.38
C PHE A 55 10.05 -15.31 1.23
N LEU A 56 9.89 -14.14 0.63
CA LEU A 56 9.46 -12.93 1.33
C LEU A 56 8.08 -13.10 1.97
N SER A 57 7.17 -13.78 1.27
CA SER A 57 5.79 -13.97 1.70
C SER A 57 5.63 -15.10 2.72
N ASN A 58 6.26 -16.25 2.50
CA ASN A 58 6.01 -17.47 3.26
C ASN A 58 7.05 -17.74 4.35
N GLU A 59 8.31 -17.34 4.15
CA GLU A 59 9.38 -17.56 5.15
C GLU A 59 9.58 -16.35 6.07
N ILE A 60 9.40 -15.12 5.57
CA ILE A 60 9.44 -13.90 6.38
C ILE A 60 8.03 -13.55 6.84
N GLY A 61 7.06 -13.57 5.92
CA GLY A 61 5.66 -13.27 6.18
C GLY A 61 5.39 -11.79 6.39
N HIS A 62 4.46 -11.46 7.28
CA HIS A 62 4.07 -10.08 7.58
C HIS A 62 5.24 -9.26 8.12
N ARG A 63 5.32 -8.01 7.67
CA ARG A 63 6.47 -7.12 7.86
C ARG A 63 6.05 -5.73 8.32
N LEU A 64 5.17 -5.69 9.34
CA LEU A 64 4.69 -4.40 9.86
C LEU A 64 5.87 -3.54 10.30
N SER A 65 5.84 -2.26 9.93
CA SER A 65 6.90 -1.29 10.24
C SER A 65 7.33 -1.37 11.72
N GLY A 66 8.64 -1.47 11.96
CA GLY A 66 9.22 -1.62 13.30
C GLY A 66 9.06 -3.00 13.96
N SER A 67 8.59 -4.01 13.22
CA SER A 67 8.50 -5.40 13.68
C SER A 67 9.75 -6.21 13.38
N LEU A 68 9.88 -7.38 14.01
CA LEU A 68 10.94 -8.35 13.69
C LEU A 68 10.83 -8.85 12.23
N GLY A 69 9.62 -8.98 11.68
CA GLY A 69 9.42 -9.33 10.28
C GLY A 69 10.03 -8.28 9.33
N ALA A 70 9.82 -7.00 9.61
CA ALA A 70 10.43 -5.91 8.84
C ALA A 70 11.97 -5.91 8.95
N GLU A 71 12.53 -6.16 10.13
CA GLU A 71 13.97 -6.30 10.34
C GLU A 71 14.57 -7.45 9.53
N ARG A 72 13.92 -8.63 9.56
CA ARG A 72 14.33 -9.80 8.77
C ARG A 72 14.25 -9.52 7.26
N ALA A 73 13.25 -8.78 6.80
CA ALA A 73 13.11 -8.39 5.41
C ALA A 73 14.21 -7.41 4.95
N VAL A 74 14.63 -6.48 5.79
CA VAL A 74 15.79 -5.60 5.53
C VAL A 74 17.06 -6.42 5.30
N GLU A 75 17.37 -7.37 6.19
CA GLU A 75 18.55 -8.22 6.06
C GLU A 75 18.46 -9.15 4.85
N TRP A 76 17.30 -9.70 4.56
CA TRP A 76 17.05 -10.49 3.37
C TRP A 76 17.29 -9.65 2.10
N GLY A 77 16.67 -8.48 1.99
CA GLY A 77 16.84 -7.62 0.82
C GLY A 77 18.28 -7.21 0.59
N ARG A 78 19.02 -6.85 1.67
CA ARG A 78 20.46 -6.56 1.59
C ARG A 78 21.25 -7.78 1.09
N SER A 79 20.95 -8.96 1.61
CA SER A 79 21.63 -10.20 1.21
C SER A 79 21.38 -10.55 -0.25
N GLU A 80 20.11 -10.51 -0.72
CA GLU A 80 19.77 -10.85 -2.09
C GLU A 80 20.36 -9.85 -3.09
N LEU A 81 20.25 -8.55 -2.83
CA LEU A 81 20.86 -7.54 -3.70
C LEU A 81 22.39 -7.68 -3.76
N SER A 82 23.03 -8.06 -2.66
CA SER A 82 24.51 -8.28 -2.65
C SER A 82 24.95 -9.48 -3.52
N LYS A 83 24.10 -10.49 -3.70
CA LYS A 83 24.39 -11.65 -4.55
C LYS A 83 24.38 -11.32 -6.05
N ILE A 84 23.59 -10.32 -6.45
CA ILE A 84 23.45 -9.94 -7.87
C ILE A 84 24.73 -9.27 -8.40
N GLY A 85 25.49 -8.60 -7.53
CA GLY A 85 26.80 -8.02 -7.87
C GLY A 85 26.66 -6.62 -8.50
N PHE A 86 25.87 -5.77 -7.87
CA PHE A 86 25.77 -4.34 -8.18
C PHE A 86 27.04 -3.57 -7.80
N ASP A 87 27.19 -2.35 -8.35
CA ASP A 87 28.32 -1.49 -8.03
C ASP A 87 28.35 -1.08 -6.54
N LYS A 88 27.16 -0.96 -5.93
CA LYS A 88 27.02 -0.65 -4.50
C LYS A 88 25.71 -1.18 -3.93
N VAL A 89 25.77 -1.71 -2.70
CA VAL A 89 24.58 -2.07 -1.88
C VAL A 89 24.78 -1.52 -0.48
N TRP A 90 23.79 -0.79 0.04
CA TRP A 90 23.90 -0.21 1.39
C TRP A 90 22.54 -0.08 2.07
N LEU A 91 22.60 0.13 3.37
CA LEU A 91 21.44 0.42 4.21
C LEU A 91 21.42 1.93 4.53
N GLN A 92 20.31 2.59 4.22
CA GLN A 92 20.06 3.97 4.63
C GLN A 92 19.18 3.95 5.88
N GLU A 93 19.71 4.48 6.98
CA GLU A 93 19.01 4.50 8.27
C GLU A 93 17.80 5.43 8.24
N VAL A 94 16.69 4.97 8.79
CA VAL A 94 15.44 5.73 8.99
C VAL A 94 14.83 5.40 10.34
N MET A 95 14.11 6.35 10.93
CA MET A 95 13.27 6.11 12.10
C MET A 95 11.85 5.83 11.63
N VAL A 96 11.26 4.75 12.12
CA VAL A 96 9.93 4.31 11.71
C VAL A 96 8.99 4.16 12.91
N PRO A 97 7.68 4.41 12.73
CA PRO A 97 6.69 4.16 13.76
C PRO A 97 6.65 2.68 14.14
N LYS A 98 6.46 2.41 15.43
CA LYS A 98 6.25 1.07 15.95
C LYS A 98 4.88 0.96 16.62
N TRP A 99 3.97 0.31 15.93
CA TRP A 99 2.65 -0.05 16.45
C TRP A 99 2.50 -1.58 16.46
N VAL A 100 1.87 -2.13 17.49
CA VAL A 100 1.64 -3.56 17.65
C VAL A 100 0.16 -3.78 17.88
N ARG A 101 -0.45 -4.67 17.10
CA ARG A 101 -1.87 -5.02 17.18
C ARG A 101 -2.21 -5.67 18.51
N GLY A 102 -1.34 -6.56 19.00
CA GLY A 102 -1.59 -7.37 20.17
C GLY A 102 -2.41 -8.64 19.88
N PRO A 103 -3.02 -9.25 20.89
CA PRO A 103 -3.84 -10.46 20.74
C PRO A 103 -5.05 -10.23 19.83
N LYS A 104 -5.57 -11.32 19.25
CA LYS A 104 -6.76 -11.30 18.38
C LYS A 104 -7.90 -10.52 19.04
N GLU A 105 -8.48 -9.66 18.27
CA GLU A 105 -9.61 -8.81 18.67
C GLU A 105 -10.87 -9.64 18.86
N PHE A 106 -11.79 -9.12 19.64
CA PHE A 106 -13.09 -9.74 19.89
C PHE A 106 -14.20 -8.74 19.70
N ALA A 107 -15.27 -9.12 18.99
CA ALA A 107 -16.45 -8.29 18.87
C ALA A 107 -17.75 -9.09 18.77
N LEU A 108 -18.84 -8.47 19.24
CA LEU A 108 -20.20 -9.01 19.10
C LEU A 108 -21.24 -7.88 18.97
N ILE A 109 -22.32 -8.20 18.28
CA ILE A 109 -23.56 -7.42 18.25
C ILE A 109 -24.53 -8.06 19.24
N GLU A 110 -25.11 -7.26 20.14
CA GLU A 110 -26.18 -7.67 21.03
C GLU A 110 -27.47 -6.95 20.65
N THR A 111 -28.43 -7.67 20.14
CA THR A 111 -29.73 -7.12 19.72
C THR A 111 -30.73 -7.02 20.88
N GLN A 112 -30.65 -7.97 21.80
CA GLN A 112 -31.42 -8.00 23.07
C GLN A 112 -30.54 -8.64 24.14
N PRO A 113 -30.81 -8.43 25.44
CA PRO A 113 -30.03 -9.06 26.50
C PRO A 113 -29.88 -10.58 26.30
N GLY A 114 -28.63 -11.04 26.12
CA GLY A 114 -28.29 -12.44 25.89
C GLY A 114 -28.42 -12.94 24.44
N ILE A 115 -28.94 -12.14 23.51
CA ILE A 115 -28.99 -12.49 22.08
C ILE A 115 -27.85 -11.80 21.35
N THR A 116 -26.79 -12.55 21.04
CA THR A 116 -25.53 -12.03 20.50
C THR A 116 -25.14 -12.71 19.18
N PHE A 117 -24.41 -11.95 18.36
CA PHE A 117 -23.79 -12.42 17.10
C PHE A 117 -22.31 -12.05 17.12
N ASN A 118 -21.43 -13.01 16.94
CA ASN A 118 -20.01 -12.73 16.77
C ASN A 118 -19.74 -11.96 15.48
N VAL A 119 -18.75 -11.09 15.52
CA VAL A 119 -18.30 -10.29 14.39
C VAL A 119 -16.79 -10.37 14.32
N ASP A 120 -16.26 -10.74 13.16
CA ASP A 120 -14.83 -10.62 12.90
C ASP A 120 -14.47 -9.14 12.75
N LEU A 121 -13.47 -8.73 13.50
CA LEU A 121 -13.04 -7.35 13.64
C LEU A 121 -11.51 -7.30 13.65
N CYS A 122 -10.94 -6.28 13.04
CA CYS A 122 -9.52 -5.97 13.16
C CYS A 122 -9.30 -4.52 13.55
N ALA A 123 -8.39 -4.27 14.48
CA ALA A 123 -7.97 -2.91 14.82
C ALA A 123 -7.37 -2.19 13.60
N LEU A 124 -7.64 -0.90 13.45
CA LEU A 124 -6.99 -0.07 12.45
C LEU A 124 -5.57 0.27 12.88
N GLY A 125 -4.65 0.35 11.91
CA GLY A 125 -3.24 0.65 12.15
C GLY A 125 -3.05 2.04 12.76
N GLY A 126 -2.43 2.09 13.94
CA GLY A 126 -2.28 3.29 14.75
C GLY A 126 -3.38 3.50 15.78
N SER A 127 -4.40 2.65 15.82
CA SER A 127 -5.47 2.72 16.83
C SER A 127 -4.96 2.44 18.25
N VAL A 128 -5.72 2.92 19.25
CA VAL A 128 -5.46 2.67 20.67
C VAL A 128 -6.25 1.47 21.19
N ALA A 129 -5.80 0.90 22.32
CA ALA A 129 -6.51 -0.19 22.98
C ALA A 129 -7.87 0.26 23.55
N THR A 130 -8.79 -0.69 23.70
CA THR A 130 -9.96 -0.55 24.57
C THR A 130 -9.57 -0.75 26.04
N PRO A 131 -10.40 -0.40 27.02
CA PRO A 131 -10.30 -0.99 28.36
C PRO A 131 -10.27 -2.52 28.30
N SER A 132 -9.71 -3.18 29.30
CA SER A 132 -9.53 -4.65 29.32
C SER A 132 -10.82 -5.45 29.13
N VAL A 133 -11.94 -4.89 29.57
CA VAL A 133 -13.29 -5.50 29.39
C VAL A 133 -13.90 -5.18 28.02
N GLY A 134 -13.24 -4.36 27.19
CA GLY A 134 -13.77 -3.83 25.95
C GLY A 134 -14.63 -2.58 26.16
N ILE A 135 -15.22 -2.09 25.07
CA ILE A 135 -16.26 -1.07 25.08
C ILE A 135 -17.57 -1.64 24.55
N LYS A 136 -18.67 -1.34 25.23
CA LYS A 136 -20.02 -1.76 24.83
C LYS A 136 -20.94 -0.57 24.84
N SER A 137 -21.53 -0.23 23.69
CA SER A 137 -22.47 0.88 23.59
C SER A 137 -23.43 0.70 22.42
N ASN A 138 -24.43 1.59 22.36
CA ASN A 138 -25.27 1.74 21.18
C ASN A 138 -24.44 2.21 19.99
N VAL A 139 -24.96 1.95 18.79
CA VAL A 139 -24.28 2.27 17.52
C VAL A 139 -25.03 3.35 16.77
N VAL A 140 -24.29 4.29 16.21
CA VAL A 140 -24.81 5.30 15.28
C VAL A 140 -24.15 5.04 13.91
N GLU A 141 -24.98 4.68 12.92
CA GLU A 141 -24.51 4.49 11.53
C GLU A 141 -24.50 5.81 10.78
N VAL A 142 -23.39 6.09 10.08
CA VAL A 142 -23.22 7.23 9.18
C VAL A 142 -22.47 6.80 7.91
N LYS A 143 -22.72 7.51 6.80
CA LYS A 143 -22.03 7.30 5.53
C LYS A 143 -21.11 8.45 5.14
N SER A 144 -21.17 9.56 5.86
CA SER A 144 -20.32 10.72 5.60
C SER A 144 -20.03 11.50 6.88
N PHE A 145 -19.05 12.39 6.83
CA PHE A 145 -18.79 13.34 7.93
C PHE A 145 -19.87 14.41 8.05
N GLU A 146 -20.58 14.71 6.95
CA GLU A 146 -21.74 15.60 6.94
C GLU A 146 -22.90 14.99 7.72
N GLU A 147 -23.21 13.71 7.52
CA GLU A 147 -24.23 13.01 8.33
C GLU A 147 -23.84 12.99 9.82
N LEU A 148 -22.56 12.69 10.12
CA LEU A 148 -22.05 12.75 11.49
C LEU A 148 -22.22 14.13 12.11
N LYS A 149 -21.93 15.19 11.37
CA LYS A 149 -22.09 16.58 11.79
C LYS A 149 -23.57 16.95 12.05
N ILE A 150 -24.47 16.48 11.19
CA ILE A 150 -25.93 16.72 11.34
C ILE A 150 -26.45 16.06 12.63
N LEU A 151 -26.04 14.82 12.90
CA LEU A 151 -26.41 14.10 14.13
C LEU A 151 -25.84 14.80 15.36
N GLY A 152 -24.63 15.31 15.27
CA GLY A 152 -24.00 16.11 16.31
C GLY A 152 -23.83 15.36 17.64
N LYS A 153 -23.44 16.09 18.67
CA LYS A 153 -23.19 15.53 20.00
C LYS A 153 -24.44 14.88 20.60
N LYS A 154 -25.62 15.40 20.31
CA LYS A 154 -26.89 14.89 20.86
C LYS A 154 -27.10 13.41 20.58
N GLU A 155 -26.78 12.97 19.38
CA GLU A 155 -26.99 11.58 18.94
C GLU A 155 -25.75 10.70 19.04
N VAL A 156 -24.55 11.28 19.20
CA VAL A 156 -23.27 10.56 19.12
C VAL A 156 -22.60 10.36 20.48
N ASP A 157 -22.85 11.24 21.44
CA ASP A 157 -22.17 11.23 22.73
C ASP A 157 -22.32 9.88 23.46
N GLY A 158 -21.19 9.29 23.87
CA GLY A 158 -21.14 7.99 24.53
C GLY A 158 -21.44 6.78 23.66
N LYS A 159 -21.63 6.96 22.36
CA LYS A 159 -21.93 5.85 21.42
C LYS A 159 -20.72 5.46 20.59
N ILE A 160 -20.86 4.31 19.90
CA ILE A 160 -19.92 3.85 18.87
C ILE A 160 -20.41 4.36 17.52
N VAL A 161 -19.56 5.05 16.76
CA VAL A 161 -19.87 5.49 15.41
C VAL A 161 -19.49 4.39 14.41
N PHE A 162 -20.46 4.01 13.58
CA PHE A 162 -20.25 3.06 12.49
C PHE A 162 -20.24 3.80 11.15
N PHE A 163 -19.05 3.93 10.56
CA PHE A 163 -18.88 4.46 9.21
C PHE A 163 -19.15 3.37 8.17
N ASN A 164 -20.22 3.50 7.39
CA ASN A 164 -20.70 2.48 6.46
C ASN A 164 -20.85 2.97 5.02
N ARG A 165 -19.91 3.78 4.51
CA ARG A 165 -19.87 4.14 3.10
C ARG A 165 -19.16 3.04 2.31
N PRO A 166 -19.84 2.36 1.36
CA PRO A 166 -19.19 1.37 0.50
C PRO A 166 -18.31 2.05 -0.55
N MET A 167 -17.35 1.32 -1.08
CA MET A 167 -16.68 1.68 -2.32
C MET A 167 -17.67 1.67 -3.49
N GLN A 168 -17.48 2.56 -4.47
CA GLN A 168 -18.35 2.68 -5.63
C GLN A 168 -18.08 1.57 -6.65
N PRO A 169 -19.01 0.61 -6.87
CA PRO A 169 -18.75 -0.55 -7.72
C PRO A 169 -18.80 -0.25 -9.23
N ASN A 170 -19.33 0.90 -9.61
CA ASN A 170 -19.47 1.33 -11.01
C ASN A 170 -18.27 2.12 -11.54
N LEU A 171 -17.28 2.40 -10.72
CA LEU A 171 -16.06 3.08 -11.15
C LEU A 171 -15.09 2.09 -11.80
N VAL A 172 -14.58 2.44 -12.97
CA VAL A 172 -13.58 1.63 -13.69
C VAL A 172 -12.26 1.59 -12.93
N SER A 173 -11.86 2.71 -12.34
CA SER A 173 -10.67 2.80 -11.50
C SER A 173 -10.98 2.36 -10.06
N THR A 174 -10.45 1.21 -9.66
CA THR A 174 -10.57 0.72 -8.27
C THR A 174 -9.91 1.68 -7.28
N PHE A 175 -8.80 2.33 -7.64
CA PHE A 175 -8.16 3.33 -6.79
C PHE A 175 -9.00 4.57 -6.57
N GLN A 176 -9.78 5.01 -7.59
CA GLN A 176 -10.74 6.09 -7.40
C GLN A 176 -11.83 5.67 -6.41
N ALA A 177 -12.42 4.48 -6.59
CA ALA A 177 -13.43 3.96 -5.68
C ALA A 177 -12.93 3.83 -4.24
N TYR A 178 -11.67 3.42 -4.07
CA TYR A 178 -11.00 3.38 -2.78
C TYR A 178 -10.79 4.78 -2.21
N GLY A 179 -10.28 5.71 -3.00
CA GLY A 179 -10.03 7.11 -2.59
C GLY A 179 -11.28 7.81 -2.09
N GLU A 180 -12.45 7.54 -2.70
CA GLU A 180 -13.73 8.10 -2.29
C GLU A 180 -14.28 7.51 -0.98
N ALA A 181 -13.76 6.37 -0.50
CA ALA A 181 -14.21 5.70 0.70
C ALA A 181 -13.21 5.74 1.87
N VAL A 182 -11.93 5.93 1.60
CA VAL A 182 -10.85 5.72 2.56
C VAL A 182 -10.78 6.73 3.70
N ASP A 183 -11.29 7.95 3.50
CA ASP A 183 -11.31 9.01 4.51
C ASP A 183 -12.05 8.59 5.80
N GLN A 184 -13.13 7.79 5.69
CA GLN A 184 -13.86 7.26 6.86
C GLN A 184 -12.98 6.34 7.73
N ARG A 185 -12.02 5.62 7.14
CA ARG A 185 -11.04 4.83 7.89
C ARG A 185 -9.95 5.72 8.45
N VAL A 186 -9.38 6.58 7.63
CA VAL A 186 -8.22 7.41 8.02
C VAL A 186 -8.59 8.44 9.07
N ASN A 187 -9.69 9.16 8.90
CA ASN A 187 -10.07 10.30 9.72
C ASN A 187 -11.28 10.05 10.64
N GLY A 188 -11.98 8.92 10.48
CA GLY A 188 -13.25 8.65 11.14
C GLY A 188 -13.20 8.78 12.66
N ALA A 189 -12.14 8.26 13.31
CA ALA A 189 -11.98 8.40 14.76
C ALA A 189 -11.77 9.85 15.19
N ALA A 190 -10.92 10.59 14.49
CA ALA A 190 -10.67 12.01 14.78
C ALA A 190 -11.92 12.88 14.58
N GLU A 191 -12.76 12.55 13.62
CA GLU A 191 -14.04 13.24 13.39
C GLU A 191 -15.08 12.86 14.44
N ALA A 192 -15.23 11.58 14.78
CA ALA A 192 -16.22 11.10 15.73
C ALA A 192 -15.99 11.61 17.17
N ILE A 193 -14.74 11.76 17.58
CA ILE A 193 -14.36 12.33 18.89
C ILE A 193 -14.95 13.73 19.10
N LYS A 194 -15.06 14.55 18.07
CA LYS A 194 -15.60 15.91 18.15
C LYS A 194 -17.04 15.94 18.70
N TYR A 195 -17.75 14.83 18.56
CA TYR A 195 -19.14 14.68 18.99
C TYR A 195 -19.31 13.75 20.19
N GLY A 196 -18.20 13.33 20.83
CA GLY A 196 -18.24 12.52 22.05
C GLY A 196 -18.37 11.01 21.83
N ALA A 197 -18.07 10.52 20.64
CA ALA A 197 -18.00 9.07 20.41
C ALA A 197 -16.95 8.42 21.32
N ILE A 198 -17.20 7.16 21.73
CA ILE A 198 -16.27 6.38 22.58
C ILE A 198 -15.54 5.30 21.82
N GLY A 199 -15.88 5.07 20.56
CA GLY A 199 -15.24 4.13 19.66
C GLY A 199 -15.75 4.27 18.24
N VAL A 200 -15.00 3.72 17.29
CA VAL A 200 -15.34 3.73 15.87
C VAL A 200 -15.20 2.35 15.29
N ILE A 201 -16.18 1.95 14.49
CA ILE A 201 -16.09 0.81 13.58
C ILE A 201 -16.29 1.27 12.15
N VAL A 202 -15.54 0.69 11.22
CA VAL A 202 -15.54 1.09 9.82
C VAL A 202 -15.81 -0.13 8.95
N ARG A 203 -16.66 0.04 7.93
CA ARG A 203 -16.80 -0.95 6.85
C ARG A 203 -15.46 -1.12 6.14
N SER A 204 -15.03 -2.35 5.93
CA SER A 204 -13.84 -2.65 5.12
C SER A 204 -13.95 -2.12 3.70
N MET A 205 -12.83 -1.56 3.17
CA MET A 205 -12.73 -1.04 1.81
C MET A 205 -12.52 -2.19 0.84
N ASN A 206 -13.63 -2.76 0.37
CA ASN A 206 -13.66 -3.84 -0.59
C ASN A 206 -14.91 -3.70 -1.47
N LEU A 207 -14.78 -4.00 -2.77
CA LEU A 207 -15.91 -4.07 -3.68
C LEU A 207 -16.69 -5.40 -3.53
N ARG A 208 -15.98 -6.45 -3.11
CA ARG A 208 -16.57 -7.77 -2.85
C ARG A 208 -17.20 -7.82 -1.45
N LEU A 209 -18.28 -8.57 -1.32
CA LEU A 209 -18.82 -8.94 -0.01
C LEU A 209 -18.12 -10.20 0.49
N ASP A 210 -17.41 -10.08 1.60
CA ASP A 210 -16.70 -11.19 2.27
C ASP A 210 -16.72 -11.04 3.79
N ASP A 211 -16.16 -12.02 4.50
CA ASP A 211 -16.11 -12.05 5.96
C ASP A 211 -14.76 -11.63 6.53
N ASN A 212 -13.84 -11.11 5.68
CA ASN A 212 -12.52 -10.70 6.10
C ASN A 212 -12.49 -9.20 6.41
N PRO A 213 -12.27 -8.78 7.66
CA PRO A 213 -12.08 -7.37 7.97
C PRO A 213 -10.71 -6.89 7.46
N HIS A 214 -10.70 -5.70 6.84
CA HIS A 214 -9.49 -5.10 6.29
C HIS A 214 -8.91 -4.07 7.26
N THR A 215 -7.66 -4.24 7.62
CA THR A 215 -6.88 -3.22 8.34
C THR A 215 -6.44 -2.10 7.39
N GLY A 216 -5.75 -1.13 7.91
CA GLY A 216 -5.13 -0.02 7.18
C GLY A 216 -4.84 1.13 8.13
N THR A 217 -4.03 2.07 7.70
CA THR A 217 -3.64 3.23 8.48
C THR A 217 -4.83 4.12 8.82
N MET A 218 -4.85 4.59 10.07
CA MET A 218 -5.70 5.68 10.54
C MET A 218 -4.87 6.79 11.20
N SER A 219 -5.47 7.95 11.39
CA SER A 219 -4.82 9.09 12.03
C SER A 219 -5.73 9.76 13.05
N TYR A 220 -5.16 10.11 14.18
CA TYR A 220 -5.80 11.00 15.15
C TYR A 220 -5.45 12.48 14.94
N GLY A 221 -4.63 12.79 13.91
CA GLY A 221 -4.10 14.14 13.73
C GLY A 221 -3.31 14.59 14.96
N ASN A 222 -3.60 15.78 15.45
CA ASN A 222 -2.95 16.37 16.64
C ASN A 222 -3.63 16.04 17.98
N LEU A 223 -4.53 15.05 18.02
CA LEU A 223 -5.22 14.70 19.26
C LEU A 223 -4.26 14.04 20.25
N PRO A 224 -4.22 14.53 21.51
CA PRO A 224 -3.38 13.92 22.53
C PRO A 224 -3.86 12.50 22.85
N PRO A 225 -2.95 11.58 23.25
CA PRO A 225 -3.29 10.19 23.54
C PRO A 225 -4.46 9.99 24.49
N SER A 226 -4.63 10.87 25.48
CA SER A 226 -5.72 10.83 26.47
C SER A 226 -7.11 11.09 25.88
N LYS A 227 -7.20 11.60 24.65
CA LYS A 227 -8.46 11.86 23.94
C LYS A 227 -8.73 10.88 22.80
N GLN A 228 -7.78 10.00 22.50
CA GLN A 228 -7.92 9.04 21.42
C GLN A 228 -8.90 7.93 21.82
N ILE A 229 -9.70 7.49 20.86
CA ILE A 229 -10.68 6.41 21.04
C ILE A 229 -10.32 5.22 20.14
N PRO A 230 -10.65 3.97 20.55
CA PRO A 230 -10.37 2.80 19.73
C PRO A 230 -11.17 2.81 18.43
N ALA A 231 -10.49 2.39 17.35
CA ALA A 231 -11.06 2.29 16.02
C ALA A 231 -10.69 0.95 15.37
N ALA A 232 -11.68 0.31 14.76
CA ALA A 232 -11.52 -1.00 14.13
C ALA A 232 -12.34 -1.11 12.84
N ALA A 233 -11.99 -2.06 11.99
CA ALA A 233 -12.76 -2.43 10.81
C ALA A 233 -13.53 -3.72 11.04
N ILE A 234 -14.71 -3.83 10.42
CA ILE A 234 -15.49 -5.05 10.28
C ILE A 234 -15.61 -5.43 8.81
N SER A 235 -15.84 -6.71 8.52
CA SER A 235 -15.99 -7.19 7.15
C SER A 235 -17.18 -6.53 6.43
N THR A 236 -17.20 -6.62 5.11
CA THR A 236 -18.31 -6.09 4.31
C THR A 236 -19.63 -6.81 4.61
N ASN A 237 -19.60 -8.14 4.80
CA ASN A 237 -20.78 -8.92 5.22
C ASN A 237 -21.26 -8.50 6.63
N ALA A 238 -20.33 -8.33 7.58
CA ALA A 238 -20.68 -7.87 8.92
C ALA A 238 -21.28 -6.44 8.91
N ALA A 239 -20.77 -5.57 8.05
CA ALA A 239 -21.30 -4.21 7.87
C ALA A 239 -22.74 -4.23 7.33
N GLU A 240 -23.03 -5.05 6.30
CA GLU A 240 -24.39 -5.23 5.80
C GLU A 240 -25.33 -5.78 6.88
N LYS A 241 -24.86 -6.77 7.65
CA LYS A 241 -25.64 -7.36 8.75
C LYS A 241 -25.92 -6.34 9.83
N LEU A 242 -24.93 -5.59 10.27
CA LEU A 242 -25.09 -4.57 11.31
C LEU A 242 -26.07 -3.48 10.86
N SER A 243 -25.93 -2.98 9.63
CA SER A 243 -26.85 -1.97 9.08
C SER A 243 -28.31 -2.47 9.02
N LYS A 244 -28.53 -3.72 8.61
CA LYS A 244 -29.87 -4.34 8.64
C LYS A 244 -30.43 -4.47 10.05
N LEU A 245 -29.61 -4.90 11.00
CA LEU A 245 -30.02 -5.04 12.40
C LEU A 245 -30.34 -3.69 13.05
N LEU A 246 -29.61 -2.64 12.75
CA LEU A 246 -29.89 -1.27 13.25
C LEU A 246 -31.25 -0.76 12.80
N LYS A 247 -31.72 -1.10 11.60
CA LYS A 247 -33.07 -0.73 11.12
C LYS A 247 -34.20 -1.44 11.89
N ILE A 248 -33.94 -2.66 12.37
CA ILE A 248 -34.94 -3.46 13.11
C ILE A 248 -34.85 -3.20 14.61
N THR A 249 -33.63 -3.02 15.11
CA THR A 249 -33.32 -2.82 16.55
C THR A 249 -32.39 -1.62 16.71
N PRO A 250 -32.92 -0.38 16.66
CA PRO A 250 -32.09 0.84 16.71
C PRO A 250 -31.24 0.98 17.97
N ASN A 251 -31.64 0.31 19.05
CA ASN A 251 -30.96 0.37 20.34
C ASN A 251 -30.02 -0.83 20.60
N LEU A 252 -29.67 -1.62 19.55
CA LEU A 252 -28.70 -2.68 19.70
C LEU A 252 -27.38 -2.14 20.24
N LYS A 253 -26.61 -3.03 20.86
CA LYS A 253 -25.28 -2.69 21.36
C LYS A 253 -24.21 -3.43 20.58
N PHE A 254 -23.10 -2.77 20.38
CA PHE A 254 -21.88 -3.36 19.85
C PHE A 254 -20.84 -3.39 20.98
N LEU A 255 -20.25 -4.55 21.18
CA LEU A 255 -19.11 -4.73 22.07
C LEU A 255 -17.89 -5.05 21.22
N PHE A 256 -16.77 -4.37 21.47
CA PHE A 256 -15.49 -4.84 20.95
C PHE A 256 -14.33 -4.63 21.93
N ARG A 257 -13.29 -5.45 21.76
CA ARG A 257 -12.07 -5.40 22.55
C ARG A 257 -10.87 -5.57 21.63
N GLN A 258 -9.90 -4.66 21.76
CA GLN A 258 -8.60 -4.69 21.11
C GLN A 258 -7.51 -4.23 22.09
N GLN A 259 -6.27 -4.68 21.86
CA GLN A 259 -5.17 -4.44 22.80
C GLN A 259 -3.92 -3.88 22.09
N CYS A 260 -4.12 -3.16 21.01
CA CYS A 260 -3.06 -2.53 20.24
C CYS A 260 -2.31 -1.46 21.04
N LYS A 261 -1.04 -1.25 20.69
CA LYS A 261 -0.17 -0.32 21.41
C LYS A 261 0.83 0.33 20.47
N THR A 262 0.95 1.64 20.57
CA THR A 262 2.01 2.42 19.94
C THR A 262 3.19 2.55 20.88
N TYR A 263 4.38 2.32 20.37
CA TYR A 263 5.67 2.49 21.04
C TYR A 263 6.39 3.71 20.50
N LYS A 264 7.57 4.01 21.03
CA LYS A 264 8.48 5.00 20.43
C LYS A 264 8.95 4.49 19.08
N ASP A 265 9.24 5.42 18.19
CA ASP A 265 9.84 5.11 16.90
C ASP A 265 11.13 4.30 17.10
N VAL A 266 11.37 3.40 16.17
CA VAL A 266 12.55 2.53 16.18
C VAL A 266 13.34 2.70 14.89
N LYS A 267 14.61 2.37 14.96
CA LYS A 267 15.50 2.36 13.80
C LYS A 267 15.10 1.27 12.82
N SER A 268 15.10 1.60 11.54
CA SER A 268 14.95 0.69 10.42
C SER A 268 15.82 1.18 9.25
N TYR A 269 15.68 0.58 8.07
CA TYR A 269 16.54 0.91 6.94
C TYR A 269 15.79 0.80 5.62
N ASN A 270 16.09 1.73 4.69
CA ASN A 270 15.89 1.49 3.27
C ASN A 270 17.05 0.64 2.74
N VAL A 271 16.76 -0.39 2.00
CA VAL A 271 17.76 -1.22 1.31
C VAL A 271 17.94 -0.67 -0.08
N ILE A 272 19.15 -0.23 -0.42
CA ILE A 272 19.43 0.45 -1.68
C ILE A 272 20.54 -0.27 -2.42
N ALA A 273 20.34 -0.48 -3.73
CA ALA A 273 21.34 -0.95 -4.65
C ALA A 273 21.53 0.01 -5.82
N GLU A 274 22.74 0.16 -6.29
CA GLU A 274 23.10 1.07 -7.38
C GLU A 274 23.83 0.30 -8.50
N LEU A 275 23.36 0.54 -9.73
CA LEU A 275 24.06 0.19 -10.96
C LEU A 275 24.41 1.49 -11.67
N LYS A 276 25.67 1.86 -11.71
CA LYS A 276 26.13 3.14 -12.25
C LYS A 276 26.06 3.15 -13.78
N GLY A 277 25.44 4.18 -14.36
CA GLY A 277 25.41 4.40 -15.80
C GLY A 277 26.79 4.76 -16.37
N SER A 278 27.03 4.47 -17.65
CA SER A 278 28.28 4.77 -18.34
C SER A 278 28.28 6.09 -19.10
N GLU A 279 27.15 6.49 -19.68
CA GLU A 279 27.06 7.72 -20.50
C GLU A 279 26.65 8.92 -19.66
N PHE A 280 25.63 8.75 -18.79
CA PHE A 280 25.06 9.82 -17.95
C PHE A 280 25.09 9.40 -16.49
N PRO A 281 26.28 9.25 -15.87
CA PRO A 281 26.41 8.70 -14.52
C PRO A 281 25.78 9.54 -13.40
N ASP A 282 25.46 10.80 -13.69
CA ASP A 282 24.83 11.73 -12.75
C ASP A 282 23.28 11.73 -12.90
N GLU A 283 22.74 11.09 -13.92
CA GLU A 283 21.31 10.89 -14.07
C GLU A 283 20.86 9.64 -13.33
N ILE A 284 19.87 9.80 -12.44
CA ILE A 284 19.39 8.72 -11.58
C ILE A 284 17.98 8.32 -11.99
N ILE A 285 17.80 7.03 -12.30
CA ILE A 285 16.49 6.40 -12.46
C ILE A 285 16.26 5.54 -11.22
N LEU A 286 15.22 5.86 -10.45
CA LEU A 286 14.87 5.14 -9.23
C LEU A 286 13.68 4.23 -9.49
N VAL A 287 13.84 2.95 -9.14
CA VAL A 287 12.75 1.96 -9.06
C VAL A 287 12.72 1.40 -7.64
N GLY A 288 11.54 1.08 -7.12
CA GLY A 288 11.43 0.59 -5.75
C GLY A 288 10.02 0.15 -5.38
N GLY A 289 9.91 -0.48 -4.22
CA GLY A 289 8.69 -0.82 -3.54
C GLY A 289 8.88 -0.65 -2.03
N HIS A 290 7.78 -0.57 -1.26
CA HIS A 290 7.89 -0.52 0.19
C HIS A 290 8.04 -1.92 0.78
N LEU A 291 8.98 -2.07 1.71
CA LEU A 291 9.36 -3.38 2.26
C LEU A 291 8.39 -3.87 3.34
N ASP A 292 7.73 -2.95 4.00
CA ASP A 292 6.76 -3.28 5.04
C ASP A 292 5.42 -3.78 4.46
N SER A 293 4.68 -4.51 5.29
CA SER A 293 3.33 -4.97 4.98
C SER A 293 2.47 -5.03 6.24
N TRP A 294 1.15 -5.10 6.07
CA TRP A 294 0.24 -5.30 7.18
C TRP A 294 0.39 -6.71 7.79
N ASP A 295 0.09 -6.80 9.07
CA ASP A 295 0.27 -7.99 9.92
C ASP A 295 -0.88 -9.02 9.83
N LEU A 296 -1.89 -8.77 9.01
CA LEU A 296 -3.01 -9.68 8.77
C LEU A 296 -2.92 -10.44 7.44
N GLY A 297 -1.82 -10.30 6.73
CA GLY A 297 -1.53 -11.00 5.48
C GLY A 297 -0.04 -11.12 5.24
N ASP A 298 0.35 -11.85 4.22
CA ASP A 298 1.75 -12.15 3.91
C ASP A 298 2.45 -11.02 3.15
N GLY A 299 1.69 -10.00 2.70
CA GLY A 299 2.21 -8.85 1.97
C GLY A 299 2.81 -9.20 0.61
N SER A 300 2.27 -10.22 -0.05
CA SER A 300 2.78 -10.68 -1.36
C SER A 300 2.49 -9.67 -2.47
N HIS A 301 1.26 -9.11 -2.49
CA HIS A 301 0.86 -8.14 -3.50
C HIS A 301 1.21 -6.70 -3.09
N ASP A 302 0.98 -6.33 -1.83
CA ASP A 302 1.20 -5.01 -1.25
C ASP A 302 2.32 -5.08 -0.18
N ASP A 303 3.61 -4.84 -0.50
CA ASP A 303 4.13 -4.53 -1.81
C ASP A 303 5.27 -5.50 -2.23
N GLY A 304 5.19 -6.78 -1.79
CA GLY A 304 6.18 -7.81 -2.14
C GLY A 304 6.42 -7.93 -3.64
N ALA A 305 5.34 -7.88 -4.43
CA ALA A 305 5.43 -7.93 -5.90
C ALA A 305 6.20 -6.73 -6.47
N GLY A 306 5.95 -5.52 -5.96
CA GLY A 306 6.68 -4.32 -6.39
C GLY A 306 8.16 -4.38 -6.03
N ILE A 307 8.49 -4.93 -4.86
CA ILE A 307 9.88 -5.14 -4.43
C ILE A 307 10.62 -6.07 -5.41
N VAL A 308 10.10 -7.28 -5.64
CA VAL A 308 10.80 -8.26 -6.48
C VAL A 308 10.85 -7.84 -7.94
N GLN A 309 9.84 -7.13 -8.46
CA GLN A 309 9.88 -6.51 -9.78
C GLN A 309 10.99 -5.47 -9.87
N SER A 310 11.15 -4.62 -8.86
CA SER A 310 12.22 -3.62 -8.81
C SER A 310 13.60 -4.26 -8.75
N MET A 311 13.75 -5.36 -8.01
CA MET A 311 14.99 -6.15 -7.95
C MET A 311 15.29 -6.79 -9.30
N ASP A 312 14.28 -7.31 -10.00
CA ASP A 312 14.46 -7.95 -11.31
C ASP A 312 14.80 -6.94 -12.39
N ILE A 313 14.16 -5.77 -12.41
CA ILE A 313 14.49 -4.68 -13.34
C ILE A 313 15.99 -4.36 -13.28
N ILE A 314 16.50 -4.05 -12.09
CA ILE A 314 17.91 -3.67 -11.96
C ILE A 314 18.87 -4.86 -12.27
N ASN A 315 18.45 -6.10 -11.97
CA ASN A 315 19.18 -7.31 -12.31
C ASN A 315 19.30 -7.50 -13.84
N ILE A 316 18.22 -7.29 -14.60
CA ILE A 316 18.20 -7.38 -16.06
C ILE A 316 19.19 -6.38 -16.67
N PHE A 317 19.22 -5.14 -16.19
CA PHE A 317 20.21 -4.16 -16.63
C PHE A 317 21.64 -4.57 -16.28
N SER A 318 21.89 -5.16 -15.11
CA SER A 318 23.20 -5.69 -14.73
C SER A 318 23.66 -6.80 -15.69
N ILE A 319 22.78 -7.73 -16.05
CA ILE A 319 23.08 -8.83 -16.99
C ILE A 319 23.34 -8.27 -18.39
N THR A 320 22.53 -7.33 -18.85
CA THR A 320 22.66 -6.72 -20.18
C THR A 320 23.97 -5.94 -20.30
N ARG A 321 24.34 -5.16 -19.28
CA ARG A 321 25.63 -4.46 -19.21
C ARG A 321 26.82 -5.40 -19.32
N LYS A 322 26.80 -6.55 -18.64
CA LYS A 322 27.87 -7.57 -18.70
C LYS A 322 28.00 -8.25 -20.04
N LYS A 323 26.96 -8.25 -20.87
CA LYS A 323 27.00 -8.85 -22.23
C LYS A 323 27.53 -7.88 -23.30
N VAL A 324 27.58 -6.60 -23.04
CA VAL A 324 27.98 -5.54 -23.96
C VAL A 324 29.41 -5.04 -23.67
N SER A 325 29.96 -5.34 -22.52
CA SER A 325 31.37 -5.10 -22.13
C SER A 325 32.24 -6.33 -22.38
#